data_52f42b3022bf6abd4d97ba65c4ed223c
#
_entry.id   52f42b3022bf6abd4d97ba65c4ed223c
#
_cell.length_a   1.000
_cell.length_b   1.000
_cell.length_c   1.000
_cell.angle_alpha   90.00
_cell.angle_beta   90.00
_cell.angle_gamma   90.00
#
_symmetry.space_group_name_H-M   'P 1'
#
loop_
_entity.id
_entity.type
_entity.pdbx_description
1 polymer ?
#
loop_
_entity_poly.entity_id
_entity_poly.type
_entity_poly.pdbx_seq_one_letter_code
_entity_poly.pdbx_strand_id
1 'polypeptide(L)'
;MKKLISIFIYFSIFTLNAQITFNSLPLEKQLVARDLQTNLGVVSISGEVNLGDNYNLEYDSWGSGEPNNSPSPEDVAEMISSSGAWNDGNASETKPSYVEFNGIINVLSDFIFLGQYNGHSYFKNPSQLNWEAAKQAAESAGGYLSSHHTAEENLTVAAFDYFRGWIGLYHDTNASNYSEPSMGWKWVEPIAYNNNPFSSIKVELLRNNTLQQTYSQNLSYENQIAPFSFDINITAELAKYRIKIHTVYNGSEELVKDIDDIVAGDVFVIQGQSNAAAVKYNGSSNSYQSDYIRVYSGGNISSSGLLSNDSWYYGQGDGNENSSGNTGQWGLVLAKKLVDEFNIPIAIFNGAHGGQPISFFQAPTDYSSSTNTNYGRLYYRLTKNGLKNAVRGILWSQGEADSFTNGLSTDQYKNAFINLKNAWYSDFTNLSNVYIFQTRDCNCGTSSSGRLLIKEAQRLLALENEDIFIMPTAGITSHSDYCHFPFVKGYESFANRIYKPLTRDLYQYTYSEEIDAPMILSATLTDQQTLVVETSSAGLMTNTPNTNLILSKVVTDFVLSNANGVAISSFETQGSSI
;
A
#
# COMPACT_ATOMS: atom_id res chain seq x y z
N MET A 1 38.83 -47.79 -38.33
CA MET A 1 38.75 -46.63 -37.43
C MET A 1 38.01 -45.53 -38.18
N LYS A 2 36.70 -45.39 -37.98
CA LYS A 2 35.90 -44.30 -38.54
C LYS A 2 35.79 -43.23 -37.46
N LYS A 3 36.38 -42.04 -37.72
CA LYS A 3 36.19 -40.85 -36.87
C LYS A 3 34.81 -40.29 -37.11
N LEU A 4 33.95 -40.34 -36.09
CA LEU A 4 32.73 -39.54 -36.02
C LEU A 4 33.15 -38.09 -35.78
N ILE A 5 32.86 -37.21 -36.72
CA ILE A 5 32.91 -35.78 -36.51
C ILE A 5 31.53 -35.36 -35.99
N SER A 6 31.42 -35.06 -34.68
CA SER A 6 30.25 -34.41 -34.11
C SER A 6 30.27 -32.93 -34.51
N ILE A 7 29.36 -32.57 -35.42
CA ILE A 7 29.09 -31.17 -35.71
C ILE A 7 28.19 -30.67 -34.59
N PHE A 8 28.75 -29.89 -33.66
CA PHE A 8 27.97 -29.05 -32.75
C PHE A 8 27.41 -27.87 -33.54
N ILE A 9 26.13 -27.93 -33.86
CA ILE A 9 25.41 -26.76 -34.37
C ILE A 9 25.13 -25.90 -33.13
N TYR A 10 25.92 -24.86 -32.95
CA TYR A 10 25.58 -23.76 -32.06
C TYR A 10 24.36 -23.04 -32.64
N PHE A 11 23.18 -23.27 -32.10
CA PHE A 11 22.09 -22.33 -32.24
C PHE A 11 22.42 -21.14 -31.33
N SER A 12 22.97 -20.09 -31.92
CA SER A 12 22.97 -18.77 -31.31
C SER A 12 21.49 -18.34 -31.18
N ILE A 13 20.98 -18.37 -29.97
CA ILE A 13 19.70 -17.77 -29.65
C ILE A 13 19.93 -16.26 -29.75
N PHE A 14 19.51 -15.68 -30.87
CA PHE A 14 19.44 -14.23 -31.03
C PHE A 14 18.27 -13.76 -30.17
N THR A 15 18.55 -13.06 -29.06
CA THR A 15 17.53 -12.35 -28.28
C THR A 15 17.02 -11.17 -29.11
N LEU A 16 15.71 -11.13 -29.32
CA LEU A 16 15.03 -10.00 -29.95
C LEU A 16 15.09 -8.79 -29.03
N ASN A 17 15.50 -7.65 -29.53
CA ASN A 17 15.67 -6.41 -28.79
C ASN A 17 14.47 -5.45 -28.92
N ALA A 18 13.25 -5.95 -28.93
CA ALA A 18 12.09 -5.10 -28.72
C ALA A 18 11.96 -4.78 -27.22
N GLN A 19 11.91 -3.53 -26.88
CA GLN A 19 11.65 -3.11 -25.49
C GLN A 19 10.16 -3.24 -25.18
N ILE A 20 9.85 -3.79 -24.01
CA ILE A 20 8.49 -3.84 -23.48
C ILE A 20 8.41 -2.93 -22.28
N THR A 21 7.57 -1.91 -22.37
CA THR A 21 7.25 -1.02 -21.27
C THR A 21 5.87 -1.37 -20.74
N PHE A 22 5.74 -1.55 -19.43
CA PHE A 22 4.45 -1.78 -18.78
C PHE A 22 3.94 -0.49 -18.13
N ASN A 23 2.78 -0.01 -18.60
CA ASN A 23 2.07 1.14 -18.01
C ASN A 23 1.21 0.71 -16.82
N SER A 24 0.72 -0.53 -16.84
CA SER A 24 0.00 -1.17 -15.73
C SER A 24 0.43 -2.61 -15.62
N LEU A 25 0.85 -3.02 -14.43
CA LEU A 25 1.25 -4.38 -14.13
C LEU A 25 0.89 -4.69 -12.66
N PRO A 26 0.29 -5.84 -12.34
CA PRO A 26 0.04 -6.21 -10.96
C PRO A 26 1.35 -6.47 -10.21
N LEU A 27 1.30 -6.26 -8.90
CA LEU A 27 2.42 -6.58 -8.01
C LEU A 27 2.24 -7.97 -7.40
N GLU A 28 3.34 -8.62 -7.06
CA GLU A 28 3.32 -9.86 -6.28
C GLU A 28 2.58 -9.65 -4.96
N LYS A 29 1.77 -10.63 -4.55
CA LYS A 29 0.90 -10.59 -3.34
C LYS A 29 -0.19 -9.51 -3.36
N GLN A 30 -0.44 -8.90 -4.50
CA GLN A 30 -1.46 -7.85 -4.62
C GLN A 30 -2.86 -8.35 -4.32
N LEU A 31 -3.64 -7.51 -3.63
CA LEU A 31 -5.09 -7.62 -3.62
C LEU A 31 -5.69 -6.59 -4.58
N VAL A 32 -6.50 -7.06 -5.53
CA VAL A 32 -7.36 -6.22 -6.36
C VAL A 32 -8.76 -6.12 -5.75
N ALA A 33 -9.44 -5.00 -5.99
CA ALA A 33 -10.78 -4.77 -5.45
C ALA A 33 -11.79 -5.76 -6.01
N ARG A 34 -12.64 -6.31 -5.13
CA ARG A 34 -13.80 -7.10 -5.51
C ARG A 34 -14.96 -6.19 -5.89
N ASP A 35 -15.56 -6.42 -7.03
CA ASP A 35 -16.89 -5.91 -7.35
C ASP A 35 -17.96 -6.69 -6.57
N LEU A 36 -18.84 -5.97 -5.86
CA LEU A 36 -19.80 -6.56 -4.93
C LEU A 36 -20.97 -7.28 -5.64
N GLN A 37 -21.24 -6.96 -6.90
CA GLN A 37 -22.32 -7.58 -7.67
C GLN A 37 -21.88 -8.86 -8.37
N THR A 38 -20.66 -8.84 -8.94
CA THR A 38 -20.13 -9.96 -9.73
C THR A 38 -19.24 -10.90 -8.94
N ASN A 39 -18.77 -10.48 -7.76
CA ASN A 39 -17.76 -11.19 -6.97
C ASN A 39 -16.42 -11.38 -7.70
N LEU A 40 -16.10 -10.51 -8.66
CA LEU A 40 -14.87 -10.55 -9.45
C LEU A 40 -13.98 -9.35 -9.11
N GLY A 41 -12.67 -9.56 -9.20
CA GLY A 41 -11.68 -8.48 -9.25
C GLY A 41 -11.07 -8.40 -10.65
N VAL A 42 -10.70 -7.21 -11.08
CA VAL A 42 -10.07 -6.98 -12.37
C VAL A 42 -8.58 -6.74 -12.19
N VAL A 43 -7.77 -7.54 -12.87
CA VAL A 43 -6.32 -7.33 -13.01
C VAL A 43 -6.08 -6.69 -14.37
N SER A 44 -5.67 -5.43 -14.36
CA SER A 44 -5.34 -4.69 -15.59
C SER A 44 -3.85 -4.77 -15.90
N ILE A 45 -3.53 -5.14 -17.13
CA ILE A 45 -2.18 -5.21 -17.68
C ILE A 45 -2.18 -4.37 -18.93
N SER A 46 -1.32 -3.38 -19.02
CA SER A 46 -1.16 -2.58 -20.23
C SER A 46 0.28 -2.17 -20.42
N GLY A 47 0.63 -1.90 -21.66
CA GLY A 47 1.96 -1.47 -22.00
C GLY A 47 2.10 -1.27 -23.49
N GLU A 48 3.32 -1.16 -23.91
CA GLU A 48 3.67 -1.07 -25.33
C GLU A 48 4.93 -1.87 -25.62
N VAL A 49 4.99 -2.37 -26.84
CA VAL A 49 6.20 -2.93 -27.42
C VAL A 49 6.78 -1.87 -28.35
N ASN A 50 8.00 -1.46 -28.09
CA ASN A 50 8.73 -0.52 -28.92
C ASN A 50 9.83 -1.27 -29.68
N LEU A 51 9.81 -1.20 -31.02
CA LEU A 51 10.82 -1.83 -31.87
C LEU A 51 12.11 -1.00 -31.96
N GLY A 52 12.13 0.13 -31.29
CA GLY A 52 13.26 1.03 -31.21
C GLY A 52 13.44 1.90 -32.46
N ASP A 53 13.38 3.20 -32.25
CA ASP A 53 14.13 4.26 -32.93
C ASP A 53 14.11 5.54 -32.08
N ASN A 54 13.71 5.46 -30.81
CA ASN A 54 13.86 6.61 -29.91
C ASN A 54 15.17 6.50 -29.13
N TYR A 55 16.29 6.67 -29.84
CA TYR A 55 17.62 6.91 -29.24
C TYR A 55 17.76 8.35 -28.74
N ASN A 56 16.71 9.14 -28.83
CA ASN A 56 16.69 10.49 -28.34
C ASN A 56 16.77 10.46 -26.81
N LEU A 57 17.56 11.35 -26.27
CA LEU A 57 17.67 11.59 -24.83
C LEU A 57 16.32 12.13 -24.32
N GLU A 58 15.44 11.26 -23.83
CA GLU A 58 14.16 11.65 -23.20
C GLU A 58 14.33 12.02 -21.73
N TYR A 59 15.34 11.46 -21.08
CA TYR A 59 15.74 11.75 -19.71
C TYR A 59 17.20 12.12 -19.68
N ASP A 60 17.56 13.18 -18.98
CA ASP A 60 18.95 13.57 -18.73
C ASP A 60 19.23 13.70 -17.23
N SER A 61 20.50 13.56 -16.86
CA SER A 61 21.01 13.71 -15.51
C SER A 61 22.34 14.45 -15.48
N TRP A 62 22.48 15.44 -16.36
CA TRP A 62 23.71 16.22 -16.45
C TRP A 62 24.09 16.86 -15.12
N GLY A 63 25.35 16.87 -14.79
CA GLY A 63 25.92 17.62 -13.67
C GLY A 63 25.73 19.12 -13.84
N SER A 64 25.93 19.88 -12.76
CA SER A 64 25.77 21.33 -12.83
C SER A 64 26.79 21.96 -13.79
N GLY A 65 26.28 22.53 -14.88
CA GLY A 65 27.09 23.17 -15.92
C GLY A 65 27.44 22.24 -17.10
N GLU A 66 26.93 21.02 -17.10
CA GLU A 66 27.12 20.04 -18.18
C GLU A 66 25.86 19.88 -19.07
N PRO A 67 25.97 19.37 -20.27
CA PRO A 67 27.20 19.16 -21.04
C PRO A 67 27.81 20.50 -21.46
N ASN A 68 29.15 20.63 -21.43
CA ASN A 68 29.81 21.91 -21.68
C ASN A 68 30.83 21.89 -22.85
N ASN A 69 31.19 20.72 -23.35
CA ASN A 69 32.20 20.51 -24.42
C ASN A 69 33.54 21.19 -24.09
N SER A 70 34.03 21.10 -22.84
CA SER A 70 35.23 21.78 -22.40
C SER A 70 36.16 20.93 -21.51
N PRO A 71 37.37 20.55 -21.98
CA PRO A 71 37.99 20.89 -23.27
C PRO A 71 37.42 20.13 -24.45
N SER A 72 37.04 20.79 -25.52
CA SER A 72 36.50 20.20 -26.75
C SER A 72 37.54 19.32 -27.47
N PRO A 73 37.13 18.17 -28.08
CA PRO A 73 35.77 17.63 -28.13
C PRO A 73 35.46 16.73 -26.94
N GLU A 74 34.23 16.84 -26.42
CA GLU A 74 33.68 15.94 -25.39
C GLU A 74 32.36 15.36 -25.93
N ASP A 75 32.47 14.24 -26.68
CA ASP A 75 31.38 13.66 -27.45
C ASP A 75 30.81 12.37 -26.85
N VAL A 76 31.19 12.03 -25.60
CA VAL A 76 30.73 10.82 -24.91
C VAL A 76 30.44 11.13 -23.44
N ALA A 77 29.61 10.34 -22.80
CA ALA A 77 29.23 10.61 -21.42
C ALA A 77 29.77 9.59 -20.41
N GLU A 78 30.00 10.10 -19.21
CA GLU A 78 30.38 9.33 -18.04
C GLU A 78 29.49 9.66 -16.85
N MET A 79 29.28 8.71 -15.95
CA MET A 79 28.68 8.95 -14.64
C MET A 79 29.74 9.49 -13.67
N ILE A 80 29.49 10.63 -13.02
CA ILE A 80 30.47 11.34 -12.19
C ILE A 80 30.12 11.45 -10.70
N SER A 81 28.94 10.97 -10.29
CA SER A 81 28.54 11.03 -8.89
C SER A 81 27.63 9.87 -8.48
N SER A 82 27.61 9.55 -7.19
CA SER A 82 26.67 8.58 -6.60
C SER A 82 25.21 9.02 -6.66
N SER A 83 24.95 10.26 -7.04
CA SER A 83 23.60 10.76 -7.35
C SER A 83 23.19 10.51 -8.81
N GLY A 84 24.03 9.83 -9.59
CA GLY A 84 23.77 9.53 -11.01
C GLY A 84 23.99 10.72 -11.94
N ALA A 85 24.69 11.79 -11.51
CA ALA A 85 25.01 12.91 -12.41
C ALA A 85 26.00 12.53 -13.49
N TRP A 86 25.82 13.08 -14.69
CA TRP A 86 26.64 12.83 -15.87
C TRP A 86 27.51 14.02 -16.24
N ASN A 87 28.59 13.75 -16.94
CA ASN A 87 29.48 14.72 -17.55
C ASN A 87 29.77 14.27 -18.99
N ASP A 88 29.84 15.20 -19.91
CA ASP A 88 30.45 14.95 -21.21
C ASP A 88 31.96 14.82 -21.05
N GLY A 89 32.57 13.99 -21.86
CA GLY A 89 33.99 13.67 -21.75
C GLY A 89 34.63 13.37 -23.08
N ASN A 90 35.95 13.45 -23.09
CA ASN A 90 36.72 13.15 -24.29
C ASN A 90 36.81 11.63 -24.54
N ALA A 91 36.35 11.16 -25.68
CA ALA A 91 36.29 9.74 -26.03
C ALA A 91 37.67 9.02 -26.01
N SER A 92 38.78 9.75 -26.04
CA SER A 92 40.14 9.19 -25.96
C SER A 92 40.62 8.93 -24.54
N GLU A 93 39.97 9.46 -23.51
CA GLU A 93 40.30 9.16 -22.11
C GLU A 93 40.02 7.68 -21.80
N THR A 94 40.70 7.15 -20.80
CA THR A 94 40.51 5.75 -20.39
C THR A 94 39.86 5.68 -18.99
N LYS A 95 38.77 4.93 -18.92
CA LYS A 95 37.96 4.76 -17.69
C LYS A 95 37.38 3.36 -17.62
N PRO A 96 36.98 2.88 -16.43
CA PRO A 96 36.07 1.73 -16.34
C PRO A 96 34.73 2.09 -16.95
N SER A 97 33.86 1.10 -17.17
CA SER A 97 32.55 1.36 -17.76
C SER A 97 31.43 0.61 -17.08
N TYR A 98 30.24 1.19 -17.10
CA TYR A 98 28.99 0.53 -16.79
C TYR A 98 28.52 -0.25 -18.01
N VAL A 99 28.21 -1.52 -17.81
CA VAL A 99 27.77 -2.43 -18.87
C VAL A 99 26.42 -3.04 -18.47
N GLU A 100 25.54 -3.08 -19.44
CA GLU A 100 24.19 -3.57 -19.26
C GLU A 100 23.94 -4.77 -20.16
N PHE A 101 23.14 -5.71 -19.65
CA PHE A 101 22.68 -6.89 -20.38
C PHE A 101 21.17 -7.01 -20.25
N ASN A 102 20.50 -7.33 -21.33
CA ASN A 102 19.12 -7.73 -21.31
C ASN A 102 18.98 -9.09 -20.61
N GLY A 103 18.06 -9.19 -19.62
CA GLY A 103 17.82 -10.41 -18.89
C GLY A 103 18.63 -10.54 -17.59
N ILE A 104 18.37 -11.64 -16.88
CA ILE A 104 18.95 -11.91 -15.55
C ILE A 104 20.23 -12.70 -15.69
N ILE A 105 21.36 -12.03 -15.58
CA ILE A 105 22.71 -12.60 -15.60
C ILE A 105 23.41 -12.24 -14.28
N ASN A 106 23.93 -13.22 -13.56
CA ASN A 106 24.57 -12.98 -12.26
C ASN A 106 26.10 -13.21 -12.28
N VAL A 107 26.62 -13.83 -13.32
CA VAL A 107 28.04 -14.17 -13.45
C VAL A 107 28.49 -13.94 -14.89
N LEU A 108 29.54 -13.16 -15.04
CA LEU A 108 30.21 -12.93 -16.31
C LEU A 108 31.71 -12.86 -16.06
N SER A 109 32.52 -13.58 -16.84
CA SER A 109 33.99 -13.51 -16.73
C SER A 109 34.46 -12.10 -17.07
N ASP A 110 35.45 -11.61 -16.34
CA ASP A 110 36.11 -10.31 -16.54
C ASP A 110 35.27 -9.07 -16.22
N PHE A 111 34.00 -9.24 -15.78
CA PHE A 111 33.12 -8.17 -15.36
C PHE A 111 32.68 -8.38 -13.90
N ILE A 112 32.48 -7.30 -13.19
CA ILE A 112 32.02 -7.32 -11.80
C ILE A 112 30.52 -7.07 -11.80
N PHE A 113 29.72 -8.01 -11.28
CA PHE A 113 28.28 -7.84 -11.14
C PHE A 113 27.96 -6.71 -10.16
N LEU A 114 27.09 -5.79 -10.55
CA LEU A 114 26.64 -4.65 -9.75
C LEU A 114 25.26 -4.89 -9.15
N GLY A 115 24.29 -5.29 -9.97
CA GLY A 115 22.91 -5.48 -9.55
C GLY A 115 21.98 -5.71 -10.74
N GLN A 116 20.68 -5.75 -10.40
CA GLN A 116 19.61 -5.93 -11.41
C GLN A 116 18.52 -4.87 -11.19
N TYR A 117 17.98 -4.38 -12.29
CA TYR A 117 16.86 -3.47 -12.28
C TYR A 117 15.98 -3.73 -13.51
N ASN A 118 14.67 -3.80 -13.32
CA ASN A 118 13.65 -3.95 -14.36
C ASN A 118 13.93 -5.03 -15.44
N GLY A 119 14.51 -6.17 -15.03
CA GLY A 119 14.82 -7.29 -15.93
C GLY A 119 16.17 -7.17 -16.65
N HIS A 120 16.95 -6.16 -16.35
CA HIS A 120 18.30 -5.94 -16.84
C HIS A 120 19.34 -6.24 -15.77
N SER A 121 20.53 -6.66 -16.17
CA SER A 121 21.66 -6.91 -15.29
C SER A 121 22.80 -5.95 -15.58
N TYR A 122 23.32 -5.32 -14.54
CA TYR A 122 24.36 -4.30 -14.64
C TYR A 122 25.68 -4.82 -14.10
N PHE A 123 26.75 -4.49 -14.83
CA PHE A 123 28.10 -4.91 -14.52
C PHE A 123 29.07 -3.72 -14.63
N LYS A 124 30.18 -3.82 -13.91
CA LYS A 124 31.35 -2.97 -14.10
C LYS A 124 32.37 -3.68 -14.93
N ASN A 125 32.81 -3.07 -16.03
CA ASN A 125 34.08 -3.43 -16.65
C ASN A 125 35.22 -2.66 -15.94
N PRO A 126 36.08 -3.32 -15.20
CA PRO A 126 37.12 -2.65 -14.43
C PRO A 126 38.29 -2.16 -15.28
N SER A 127 38.37 -2.58 -16.53
CA SER A 127 39.45 -2.22 -17.47
C SER A 127 39.41 -0.73 -17.80
N GLN A 128 40.58 -0.10 -17.79
CA GLN A 128 40.74 1.29 -18.19
C GLN A 128 40.78 1.37 -19.73
N LEU A 129 39.63 1.63 -20.34
CA LEU A 129 39.44 1.65 -21.78
C LEU A 129 38.95 3.03 -22.24
N ASN A 130 39.32 3.45 -23.45
CA ASN A 130 38.65 4.56 -24.08
C ASN A 130 37.19 4.17 -24.41
N TRP A 131 36.34 5.16 -24.70
CA TRP A 131 34.91 4.90 -24.83
C TRP A 131 34.57 3.86 -25.90
N GLU A 132 35.19 3.95 -27.11
CA GLU A 132 34.96 3.01 -28.22
C GLU A 132 35.43 1.59 -27.87
N ALA A 133 36.59 1.46 -27.20
CA ALA A 133 37.09 0.15 -26.78
C ALA A 133 36.23 -0.43 -25.64
N ALA A 134 35.68 0.41 -24.76
CA ALA A 134 34.74 0.00 -23.71
C ALA A 134 33.41 -0.50 -24.30
N LYS A 135 32.90 0.20 -25.33
CA LYS A 135 31.75 -0.20 -26.12
C LYS A 135 31.96 -1.56 -26.77
N GLN A 136 33.06 -1.73 -27.50
CA GLN A 136 33.40 -3.00 -28.14
C GLN A 136 33.58 -4.16 -27.15
N ALA A 137 34.14 -3.90 -25.97
CA ALA A 137 34.28 -4.90 -24.92
C ALA A 137 32.91 -5.34 -24.38
N ALA A 138 31.98 -4.41 -24.14
CA ALA A 138 30.61 -4.70 -23.73
C ALA A 138 29.86 -5.52 -24.80
N GLU A 139 29.94 -5.09 -26.05
CA GLU A 139 29.34 -5.78 -27.21
C GLU A 139 29.90 -7.20 -27.40
N SER A 140 31.22 -7.36 -27.28
CA SER A 140 31.86 -8.67 -27.39
C SER A 140 31.43 -9.65 -26.29
N ALA A 141 31.02 -9.11 -25.15
CA ALA A 141 30.48 -9.90 -24.05
C ALA A 141 28.98 -10.20 -24.21
N GLY A 142 28.31 -9.64 -25.24
CA GLY A 142 26.88 -9.81 -25.51
C GLY A 142 25.98 -8.78 -24.78
N GLY A 143 26.58 -7.72 -24.25
CA GLY A 143 25.89 -6.58 -23.64
C GLY A 143 26.18 -5.28 -24.37
N TYR A 144 25.98 -4.16 -23.74
CA TYR A 144 26.25 -2.81 -24.25
C TYR A 144 26.66 -1.87 -23.10
N LEU A 145 27.24 -0.71 -23.41
CA LEU A 145 27.43 0.32 -22.38
C LEU A 145 26.05 0.74 -21.85
N SER A 146 25.91 0.86 -20.54
CA SER A 146 24.59 1.03 -19.94
C SER A 146 23.87 2.28 -20.42
N SER A 147 22.58 2.14 -20.69
CA SER A 147 21.65 3.19 -21.09
C SER A 147 20.67 3.47 -19.97
N HIS A 148 20.45 4.74 -19.64
CA HIS A 148 19.60 5.13 -18.51
C HIS A 148 18.44 5.98 -19.03
N HIS A 149 17.26 5.38 -19.16
CA HIS A 149 16.09 6.02 -19.77
C HIS A 149 15.16 6.71 -18.76
N THR A 150 15.36 6.47 -17.45
CA THR A 150 14.55 7.07 -16.37
C THR A 150 15.43 7.52 -15.20
N ALA A 151 14.90 8.48 -14.43
CA ALA A 151 15.56 8.92 -13.19
C ALA A 151 15.73 7.79 -12.18
N GLU A 152 14.75 6.89 -12.10
CA GLU A 152 14.77 5.75 -11.17
C GLU A 152 15.85 4.74 -11.55
N GLU A 153 15.97 4.39 -12.81
CA GLU A 153 17.01 3.51 -13.33
C GLU A 153 18.40 4.08 -13.08
N ASN A 154 18.62 5.34 -13.47
CA ASN A 154 19.89 6.02 -13.29
C ASN A 154 20.34 6.07 -11.83
N LEU A 155 19.42 6.41 -10.91
CA LEU A 155 19.69 6.42 -9.47
C LEU A 155 19.96 5.02 -8.93
N THR A 156 19.24 4.01 -9.43
CA THR A 156 19.41 2.62 -9.01
C THR A 156 20.77 2.07 -9.44
N VAL A 157 21.18 2.30 -10.69
CA VAL A 157 22.49 1.88 -11.18
C VAL A 157 23.62 2.59 -10.44
N ALA A 158 23.49 3.88 -10.18
CA ALA A 158 24.45 4.64 -9.39
C ALA A 158 24.56 4.15 -7.94
N ALA A 159 23.45 3.62 -7.38
CA ALA A 159 23.40 3.09 -6.01
C ALA A 159 23.99 1.68 -5.85
N PHE A 160 24.12 0.89 -6.92
CA PHE A 160 24.70 -0.45 -6.84
C PHE A 160 26.16 -0.43 -6.40
N ASP A 161 27.01 0.31 -7.11
CA ASP A 161 28.41 0.57 -6.78
C ASP A 161 28.87 1.78 -7.61
N TYR A 162 28.95 2.95 -6.96
CA TYR A 162 29.39 4.13 -7.66
C TYR A 162 30.88 4.09 -7.99
N PHE A 163 31.20 4.35 -9.25
CA PHE A 163 32.53 4.66 -9.74
C PHE A 163 32.42 5.66 -10.91
N ARG A 164 33.42 6.50 -11.08
CA ARG A 164 33.49 7.35 -12.26
C ARG A 164 33.78 6.48 -13.49
N GLY A 165 32.87 6.44 -14.47
CA GLY A 165 33.02 5.53 -15.61
C GLY A 165 32.08 5.83 -16.76
N TRP A 166 32.43 5.29 -17.92
CA TRP A 166 31.67 5.45 -19.15
C TRP A 166 30.27 4.86 -19.03
N ILE A 167 29.31 5.58 -19.60
CA ILE A 167 27.96 5.11 -19.91
C ILE A 167 27.73 5.13 -21.42
N GLY A 168 26.63 4.56 -21.88
CA GLY A 168 26.34 4.39 -23.32
C GLY A 168 25.84 5.62 -24.05
N LEU A 169 26.00 6.82 -23.51
CA LEU A 169 25.54 8.06 -24.12
C LEU A 169 26.65 8.71 -24.95
N TYR A 170 26.32 9.08 -26.18
CA TYR A 170 27.26 9.73 -27.11
C TYR A 170 26.59 10.85 -27.91
N HIS A 171 27.40 11.79 -28.41
CA HIS A 171 26.97 12.92 -29.23
C HIS A 171 27.00 12.54 -30.71
N ASP A 172 25.81 12.35 -31.32
CA ASP A 172 25.71 12.01 -32.75
C ASP A 172 25.78 13.28 -33.60
N THR A 173 26.95 13.54 -34.18
CA THR A 173 27.17 14.67 -35.08
C THR A 173 26.36 14.63 -36.37
N ASN A 174 25.73 13.48 -36.70
CA ASN A 174 24.84 13.32 -37.87
C ASN A 174 23.35 13.48 -37.47
N ALA A 175 23.04 13.66 -36.22
CA ALA A 175 21.65 13.86 -35.78
C ALA A 175 21.05 15.12 -36.42
N SER A 176 19.80 15.05 -36.86
CA SER A 176 19.12 16.19 -37.50
C SER A 176 18.95 17.40 -36.54
N ASN A 177 19.00 17.16 -35.24
CA ASN A 177 18.93 18.16 -34.19
C ASN A 177 20.29 18.45 -33.54
N TYR A 178 21.41 18.01 -34.12
CA TYR A 178 22.74 18.25 -33.54
C TYR A 178 23.03 19.72 -33.32
N SER A 179 23.47 20.06 -32.14
CA SER A 179 23.94 21.39 -31.73
C SER A 179 24.74 21.30 -30.43
N GLU A 180 26.01 21.74 -30.51
CA GLU A 180 26.88 21.79 -29.34
C GLU A 180 26.36 22.75 -28.25
N PRO A 181 26.52 22.40 -26.96
CA PRO A 181 26.94 21.10 -26.44
C PRO A 181 25.75 20.18 -26.12
N SER A 182 24.51 20.65 -26.26
CA SER A 182 23.35 20.10 -25.56
C SER A 182 22.39 19.26 -26.43
N MET A 183 22.53 19.26 -27.77
CA MET A 183 21.55 18.56 -28.61
C MET A 183 22.25 17.58 -29.55
N GLY A 184 21.57 16.43 -29.80
CA GLY A 184 22.12 15.35 -30.64
C GLY A 184 22.69 14.18 -29.84
N TRP A 185 22.49 14.18 -28.51
CA TRP A 185 22.87 13.07 -27.64
C TRP A 185 22.01 11.84 -27.91
N LYS A 186 22.64 10.67 -27.98
CA LYS A 186 21.99 9.37 -28.21
C LYS A 186 22.62 8.27 -27.37
N TRP A 187 21.80 7.30 -26.97
CA TRP A 187 22.28 6.09 -26.36
C TRP A 187 22.89 5.12 -27.37
N VAL A 188 23.88 4.32 -26.94
CA VAL A 188 24.37 3.20 -27.75
C VAL A 188 23.26 2.18 -27.91
N GLU A 189 23.17 1.66 -29.12
CA GLU A 189 22.26 0.57 -29.45
C GLU A 189 22.88 -0.77 -29.07
N PRO A 190 22.11 -1.72 -28.52
CA PRO A 190 22.52 -3.11 -28.56
C PRO A 190 22.67 -3.56 -30.00
N ILE A 191 23.76 -4.26 -30.33
CA ILE A 191 24.03 -4.72 -31.68
C ILE A 191 22.94 -5.68 -32.14
N ALA A 192 22.46 -5.43 -33.37
CA ALA A 192 21.57 -6.22 -34.20
C ALA A 192 20.08 -6.19 -33.91
N TYR A 193 19.40 -5.19 -34.48
CA TYR A 193 18.00 -5.30 -34.83
C TYR A 193 17.78 -6.43 -35.84
N ASN A 194 17.11 -7.48 -35.41
CA ASN A 194 16.39 -8.30 -36.33
C ASN A 194 15.05 -7.60 -36.57
N ASN A 195 14.79 -7.12 -37.81
CA ASN A 195 13.57 -6.39 -38.21
C ASN A 195 12.26 -7.20 -38.07
N ASN A 196 12.22 -8.16 -37.20
CA ASN A 196 11.07 -9.03 -36.97
C ASN A 196 10.37 -8.66 -35.67
N PRO A 197 9.24 -7.97 -35.75
CA PRO A 197 8.48 -7.58 -34.55
C PRO A 197 7.88 -8.80 -33.86
N PHE A 198 7.67 -8.69 -32.55
CA PHE A 198 6.78 -9.63 -31.87
C PHE A 198 5.41 -9.60 -32.56
N SER A 199 4.81 -10.76 -32.77
CA SER A 199 3.51 -10.86 -33.44
C SER A 199 2.36 -10.66 -32.48
N SER A 200 2.54 -11.03 -31.22
CA SER A 200 1.51 -10.88 -30.19
C SER A 200 2.09 -10.90 -28.79
N ILE A 201 1.29 -10.38 -27.84
CA ILE A 201 1.45 -10.63 -26.39
C ILE A 201 0.46 -11.72 -26.01
N LYS A 202 0.93 -12.71 -25.24
CA LYS A 202 0.13 -13.79 -24.66
C LYS A 202 0.16 -13.67 -23.15
N VAL A 203 -1.00 -13.79 -22.51
CA VAL A 203 -1.12 -13.78 -21.04
C VAL A 203 -1.80 -15.06 -20.58
N GLU A 204 -1.17 -15.78 -19.65
CA GLU A 204 -1.71 -16.96 -19.02
C GLU A 204 -2.19 -16.62 -17.61
N LEU A 205 -3.45 -16.91 -17.32
CA LEU A 205 -4.02 -16.84 -15.98
C LEU A 205 -4.01 -18.23 -15.37
N LEU A 206 -3.31 -18.38 -14.24
CA LEU A 206 -3.29 -19.60 -13.45
C LEU A 206 -4.01 -19.37 -12.10
N ARG A 207 -4.74 -20.38 -11.64
CA ARG A 207 -5.37 -20.46 -10.31
C ARG A 207 -4.73 -21.59 -9.53
N ASN A 208 -4.12 -21.29 -8.39
CA ASN A 208 -3.33 -22.25 -7.60
C ASN A 208 -2.34 -23.04 -8.49
N ASN A 209 -1.62 -22.33 -9.36
CA ASN A 209 -0.68 -22.86 -10.36
C ASN A 209 -1.29 -23.75 -11.46
N THR A 210 -2.61 -23.83 -11.57
CA THR A 210 -3.29 -24.55 -12.67
C THR A 210 -3.80 -23.55 -13.70
N LEU A 211 -3.41 -23.70 -14.95
CA LEU A 211 -3.86 -22.84 -16.05
C LEU A 211 -5.38 -22.83 -16.15
N GLN A 212 -5.97 -21.65 -16.11
CA GLN A 212 -7.40 -21.41 -16.24
C GLN A 212 -7.75 -20.88 -17.62
N GLN A 213 -7.02 -19.88 -18.06
CA GLN A 213 -7.31 -19.18 -19.31
C GLN A 213 -6.03 -18.59 -19.91
N THR A 214 -6.05 -18.50 -21.23
CA THR A 214 -5.02 -17.82 -22.02
C THR A 214 -5.68 -16.69 -22.80
N TYR A 215 -5.06 -15.53 -22.76
CA TYR A 215 -5.43 -14.34 -23.52
C TYR A 215 -4.32 -14.07 -24.53
N SER A 216 -4.67 -13.53 -25.70
CA SER A 216 -3.69 -13.13 -26.69
C SER A 216 -4.16 -11.88 -27.42
N GLN A 217 -3.23 -10.97 -27.68
CA GLN A 217 -3.46 -9.77 -28.48
C GLN A 217 -2.38 -9.70 -29.55
N ASN A 218 -2.80 -9.65 -30.82
CA ASN A 218 -1.90 -9.37 -31.92
C ASN A 218 -1.40 -7.93 -31.83
N LEU A 219 -0.12 -7.73 -32.07
CA LEU A 219 0.52 -6.42 -32.05
C LEU A 219 0.39 -5.75 -33.43
N SER A 220 -0.10 -4.52 -33.43
CA SER A 220 -0.19 -3.66 -34.60
C SER A 220 0.73 -2.47 -34.38
N TYR A 221 1.82 -2.41 -35.14
CA TYR A 221 2.82 -1.38 -35.00
C TYR A 221 2.46 -0.14 -35.80
N GLU A 222 2.42 0.99 -35.12
CA GLU A 222 2.35 2.32 -35.72
C GLU A 222 3.54 3.14 -35.20
N ASN A 223 4.35 3.67 -36.11
CA ASN A 223 5.62 4.35 -35.79
C ASN A 223 6.50 3.50 -34.84
N GLN A 224 6.60 2.19 -35.13
CA GLN A 224 7.38 1.19 -34.38
C GLN A 224 6.87 0.86 -32.97
N ILE A 225 5.78 1.43 -32.53
CA ILE A 225 5.15 1.19 -31.23
C ILE A 225 3.88 0.38 -31.43
N ALA A 226 3.69 -0.68 -30.62
CA ALA A 226 2.46 -1.46 -30.58
C ALA A 226 1.93 -1.51 -29.15
N PRO A 227 0.84 -0.82 -28.84
CA PRO A 227 0.22 -0.88 -27.52
C PRO A 227 -0.52 -2.20 -27.32
N PHE A 228 -0.58 -2.65 -26.05
CA PHE A 228 -1.39 -3.78 -25.65
C PHE A 228 -2.11 -3.51 -24.32
N SER A 229 -3.26 -4.17 -24.13
CA SER A 229 -4.04 -4.07 -22.90
C SER A 229 -4.87 -5.32 -22.66
N PHE A 230 -4.92 -5.78 -21.41
CA PHE A 230 -5.73 -6.90 -20.95
C PHE A 230 -6.41 -6.54 -19.64
N ASP A 231 -7.71 -6.76 -19.54
CA ASP A 231 -8.45 -6.76 -18.30
C ASP A 231 -8.87 -8.21 -17.97
N ILE A 232 -8.28 -8.75 -16.92
CA ILE A 232 -8.41 -10.15 -16.54
C ILE A 232 -9.24 -10.26 -15.29
N ASN A 233 -10.37 -10.96 -15.38
CA ASN A 233 -11.23 -11.21 -14.24
C ASN A 233 -10.69 -12.37 -13.40
N ILE A 234 -10.58 -12.16 -12.09
CA ILE A 234 -10.30 -13.20 -11.09
C ILE A 234 -11.41 -13.22 -10.04
N THR A 235 -11.75 -14.40 -9.54
CA THR A 235 -12.79 -14.55 -8.52
C THR A 235 -12.28 -14.13 -7.14
N ALA A 236 -13.12 -13.45 -6.35
CA ALA A 236 -12.85 -13.20 -4.93
C ALA A 236 -13.13 -14.48 -4.13
N GLU A 237 -12.09 -15.24 -3.87
CA GLU A 237 -12.11 -16.56 -3.22
C GLU A 237 -10.76 -16.85 -2.55
N LEU A 238 -10.70 -17.92 -1.76
CA LEU A 238 -9.44 -18.36 -1.14
C LEU A 238 -8.62 -19.20 -2.15
N ALA A 239 -8.21 -18.55 -3.23
CA ALA A 239 -7.28 -19.07 -4.22
C ALA A 239 -6.26 -18.00 -4.59
N LYS A 240 -5.05 -18.42 -4.96
CA LYS A 240 -3.98 -17.54 -5.44
C LYS A 240 -3.94 -17.57 -6.96
N TYR A 241 -3.94 -16.39 -7.55
CA TYR A 241 -3.81 -16.24 -8.99
C TYR A 241 -2.39 -15.86 -9.36
N ARG A 242 -1.94 -16.39 -10.51
CA ARG A 242 -0.63 -16.12 -11.09
C ARG A 242 -0.81 -15.73 -12.54
N ILE A 243 -0.06 -14.73 -12.97
CA ILE A 243 -0.09 -14.21 -14.32
C ILE A 243 1.29 -14.37 -14.94
N LYS A 244 1.33 -15.04 -16.12
CA LYS A 244 2.52 -15.14 -16.94
C LYS A 244 2.29 -14.39 -18.23
N ILE A 245 3.23 -13.50 -18.57
CA ILE A 245 3.17 -12.68 -19.78
C ILE A 245 4.28 -13.13 -20.70
N HIS A 246 3.92 -13.45 -21.92
CA HIS A 246 4.84 -13.91 -22.95
C HIS A 246 4.79 -12.99 -24.17
N THR A 247 5.93 -12.77 -24.78
CA THR A 247 6.01 -12.30 -26.17
C THR A 247 5.97 -13.49 -27.11
N VAL A 248 5.41 -13.30 -28.29
CA VAL A 248 5.34 -14.33 -29.33
C VAL A 248 6.04 -13.81 -30.58
N TYR A 249 7.00 -14.61 -31.08
CA TYR A 249 7.76 -14.35 -32.31
C TYR A 249 7.87 -15.63 -33.14
N ASN A 250 7.39 -15.58 -34.38
CA ASN A 250 7.44 -16.75 -35.30
C ASN A 250 6.92 -18.06 -34.66
N GLY A 251 5.89 -17.97 -33.80
CA GLY A 251 5.32 -19.11 -33.10
C GLY A 251 6.12 -19.57 -31.86
N SER A 252 7.26 -18.95 -31.58
CA SER A 252 8.02 -19.16 -30.34
C SER A 252 7.54 -18.19 -29.26
N GLU A 253 7.43 -18.66 -28.02
CA GLU A 253 6.99 -17.89 -26.85
C GLU A 253 8.18 -17.65 -25.92
N GLU A 254 8.33 -16.42 -25.45
CA GLU A 254 9.31 -16.06 -24.44
C GLU A 254 8.59 -15.45 -23.22
N LEU A 255 8.88 -15.97 -22.03
CA LEU A 255 8.32 -15.46 -20.77
C LEU A 255 9.03 -14.15 -20.39
N VAL A 256 8.27 -13.05 -20.33
CA VAL A 256 8.80 -11.72 -19.98
C VAL A 256 8.45 -11.28 -18.58
N LYS A 257 7.31 -11.74 -18.03
CA LYS A 257 6.91 -11.48 -16.63
C LYS A 257 6.21 -12.70 -16.06
N ASP A 258 6.45 -12.93 -14.78
CA ASP A 258 5.82 -13.98 -13.99
C ASP A 258 5.46 -13.39 -12.62
N ILE A 259 4.16 -13.17 -12.36
CA ILE A 259 3.68 -12.48 -11.18
C ILE A 259 2.74 -13.41 -10.44
N ASP A 260 3.08 -13.73 -9.21
CA ASP A 260 2.38 -14.72 -8.41
C ASP A 260 1.59 -14.08 -7.27
N ASP A 261 0.70 -14.89 -6.70
CA ASP A 261 0.01 -14.62 -5.42
C ASP A 261 -0.91 -13.39 -5.46
N ILE A 262 -1.61 -13.17 -6.58
CA ILE A 262 -2.65 -12.15 -6.70
C ILE A 262 -3.97 -12.70 -6.16
N VAL A 263 -4.74 -11.88 -5.45
CA VAL A 263 -6.08 -12.23 -4.93
C VAL A 263 -7.06 -11.09 -5.19
N ALA A 264 -8.38 -11.40 -5.24
CA ALA A 264 -9.43 -10.39 -5.23
C ALA A 264 -10.16 -10.39 -3.88
N GLY A 265 -10.53 -9.22 -3.36
CA GLY A 265 -11.15 -9.16 -2.04
C GLY A 265 -11.65 -7.79 -1.62
N ASP A 266 -12.01 -7.67 -0.34
CA ASP A 266 -12.55 -6.48 0.28
C ASP A 266 -11.47 -5.63 0.97
N VAL A 267 -11.72 -4.32 1.03
CA VAL A 267 -10.76 -3.34 1.54
C VAL A 267 -11.35 -2.59 2.73
N PHE A 268 -10.60 -2.53 3.83
CA PHE A 268 -10.93 -1.77 5.02
C PHE A 268 -9.79 -0.84 5.43
N VAL A 269 -10.15 0.27 6.04
CA VAL A 269 -9.21 1.24 6.60
C VAL A 269 -9.32 1.25 8.12
N ILE A 270 -8.17 1.22 8.78
CA ILE A 270 -8.06 1.52 10.21
C ILE A 270 -7.36 2.86 10.33
N GLN A 271 -7.95 3.80 11.09
CA GLN A 271 -7.34 5.10 11.33
C GLN A 271 -7.59 5.57 12.76
N GLY A 272 -6.75 6.44 13.27
CA GLY A 272 -6.79 6.94 14.63
C GLY A 272 -5.43 6.88 15.31
N GLN A 273 -5.43 6.87 16.65
CA GLN A 273 -4.18 6.90 17.42
C GLN A 273 -3.70 5.52 17.88
N SER A 274 -2.98 5.42 18.98
CA SER A 274 -2.29 4.19 19.42
C SER A 274 -3.19 2.96 19.56
N ASN A 275 -4.44 3.10 20.00
CA ASN A 275 -5.38 1.98 20.06
C ASN A 275 -5.93 1.56 18.69
N ALA A 276 -5.86 2.42 17.67
CA ALA A 276 -6.07 2.05 16.27
C ALA A 276 -4.82 1.36 15.69
N ALA A 277 -3.63 1.86 15.99
CA ALA A 277 -2.37 1.21 15.61
C ALA A 277 -2.26 -0.19 16.22
N ALA A 278 -2.78 -0.36 17.42
CA ALA A 278 -2.88 -1.62 18.16
C ALA A 278 -1.57 -2.42 18.15
N VAL A 279 -0.45 -1.73 18.44
CA VAL A 279 0.86 -2.37 18.53
C VAL A 279 0.89 -3.38 19.68
N LYS A 280 1.80 -4.33 19.60
CA LYS A 280 1.94 -5.36 20.61
C LYS A 280 2.45 -4.80 21.95
N TYR A 281 1.61 -4.84 22.96
CA TYR A 281 2.01 -4.55 24.35
C TYR A 281 2.16 -5.83 25.18
N ASN A 282 1.18 -6.74 25.13
CA ASN A 282 1.22 -8.02 25.83
C ASN A 282 0.33 -9.04 25.10
N GLY A 283 0.86 -10.23 24.85
CA GLY A 283 0.21 -11.27 24.06
C GLY A 283 0.46 -11.12 22.56
N SER A 284 0.10 -12.10 21.77
CA SER A 284 0.40 -12.20 20.33
C SER A 284 -0.86 -12.53 19.53
N SER A 285 -1.05 -11.83 18.43
CA SER A 285 -2.09 -12.08 17.44
C SER A 285 -1.64 -13.01 16.29
N ASN A 286 -0.41 -13.52 16.31
CA ASN A 286 0.18 -14.24 15.16
C ASN A 286 -0.57 -15.53 14.77
N SER A 287 -1.36 -16.11 15.68
CA SER A 287 -2.23 -17.27 15.35
C SER A 287 -3.34 -16.94 14.35
N TYR A 288 -3.59 -15.65 14.09
CA TYR A 288 -4.59 -15.16 13.14
C TYR A 288 -4.00 -14.78 11.78
N GLN A 289 -2.71 -15.02 11.55
CA GLN A 289 -2.10 -14.79 10.23
C GLN A 289 -2.73 -15.67 9.15
N SER A 290 -2.83 -15.13 7.95
CA SER A 290 -3.34 -15.82 6.77
C SER A 290 -2.75 -15.23 5.50
N ASP A 291 -2.49 -16.09 4.51
CA ASP A 291 -2.07 -15.67 3.17
C ASP A 291 -3.13 -14.87 2.42
N TYR A 292 -4.36 -14.82 2.95
CA TYR A 292 -5.48 -14.07 2.36
C TYR A 292 -5.76 -12.74 3.08
N ILE A 293 -4.88 -12.34 4.00
CA ILE A 293 -4.90 -11.02 4.62
C ILE A 293 -3.75 -10.22 4.04
N ARG A 294 -4.05 -9.11 3.38
CA ARG A 294 -3.11 -8.30 2.62
C ARG A 294 -2.96 -6.90 3.16
N VAL A 295 -1.75 -6.37 3.04
CA VAL A 295 -1.42 -4.99 3.39
C VAL A 295 -0.45 -4.45 2.35
N TYR A 296 -0.74 -3.28 1.79
CA TYR A 296 0.22 -2.57 0.96
C TYR A 296 1.05 -1.62 1.80
N SER A 297 2.38 -1.76 1.72
CA SER A 297 3.34 -1.01 2.53
C SER A 297 3.22 -1.29 4.04
N GLY A 298 3.90 -0.56 4.87
CA GLY A 298 3.73 -0.56 6.32
C GLY A 298 2.86 0.61 6.77
N GLY A 299 2.49 0.66 8.05
CA GLY A 299 1.89 1.83 8.68
C GLY A 299 2.91 2.98 8.72
N ASN A 300 3.19 3.60 7.60
CA ASN A 300 4.25 4.59 7.52
C ASN A 300 3.89 5.90 8.16
N ILE A 301 4.65 6.29 9.16
CA ILE A 301 4.51 7.59 9.83
C ILE A 301 5.30 8.70 9.13
N SER A 302 6.07 8.38 8.08
CA SER A 302 6.83 9.36 7.31
C SER A 302 6.66 9.17 5.80
N SER A 303 6.85 10.23 5.03
CA SER A 303 6.82 10.22 3.57
C SER A 303 7.94 9.35 2.98
N SER A 304 9.17 9.50 3.46
CA SER A 304 10.33 8.71 2.99
C SER A 304 10.14 7.21 3.24
N GLY A 305 9.64 6.82 4.42
CA GLY A 305 9.35 5.42 4.72
C GLY A 305 8.28 4.83 3.79
N LEU A 306 7.25 5.61 3.44
CA LEU A 306 6.22 5.20 2.50
C LEU A 306 6.79 4.95 1.11
N LEU A 307 7.57 5.88 0.56
CA LEU A 307 8.10 5.80 -0.80
C LEU A 307 9.17 4.73 -0.96
N SER A 308 9.87 4.36 0.12
CA SER A 308 10.86 3.27 0.12
C SER A 308 10.26 1.86 0.30
N ASN A 309 8.94 1.75 0.53
CA ASN A 309 8.27 0.48 0.82
C ASN A 309 7.04 0.28 -0.07
N ASP A 310 7.27 0.07 -1.34
CA ASP A 310 6.27 0.03 -2.40
C ASP A 310 5.89 -1.41 -2.78
N SER A 311 5.46 -2.19 -1.79
CA SER A 311 5.19 -3.62 -1.95
C SER A 311 3.98 -4.09 -1.16
N TRP A 312 3.41 -5.23 -1.57
CA TRP A 312 2.38 -5.93 -0.83
C TRP A 312 2.97 -6.96 0.14
N TYR A 313 2.33 -7.10 1.28
CA TYR A 313 2.72 -8.01 2.37
C TYR A 313 1.52 -8.82 2.85
N TYR A 314 1.80 -9.96 3.46
CA TYR A 314 0.83 -10.65 4.31
C TYR A 314 0.59 -9.86 5.59
N GLY A 315 -0.65 -9.86 6.08
CA GLY A 315 -1.04 -9.14 7.28
C GLY A 315 -0.30 -9.63 8.53
N GLN A 316 0.21 -8.67 9.32
CA GLN A 316 0.87 -8.90 10.60
C GLN A 316 0.24 -8.01 11.67
N GLY A 317 -0.09 -8.59 12.84
CA GLY A 317 -0.70 -7.83 13.92
C GLY A 317 0.26 -7.40 15.02
N ASP A 318 1.37 -8.12 15.20
CA ASP A 318 2.32 -7.90 16.30
C ASP A 318 3.40 -6.83 16.00
N GLY A 319 3.33 -6.19 14.84
CA GLY A 319 4.24 -5.13 14.43
C GLY A 319 4.04 -3.81 15.17
N ASN A 320 4.94 -2.87 14.94
CA ASN A 320 4.76 -1.47 15.33
C ASN A 320 4.18 -0.67 14.15
N GLU A 321 3.92 0.62 14.35
CA GLU A 321 3.31 1.52 13.35
C GLU A 321 4.09 1.60 12.02
N ASN A 322 5.40 1.29 12.03
CA ASN A 322 6.28 1.33 10.84
C ASN A 322 6.54 -0.05 10.23
N SER A 323 6.03 -1.11 10.83
CA SER A 323 6.30 -2.46 10.33
C SER A 323 5.58 -2.72 9.02
N SER A 324 6.29 -3.29 8.05
CA SER A 324 5.70 -3.76 6.80
C SER A 324 4.59 -4.79 7.07
N GLY A 325 3.46 -4.66 6.39
CA GLY A 325 2.32 -5.56 6.58
C GLY A 325 1.50 -5.33 7.86
N ASN A 326 1.71 -4.23 8.58
CA ASN A 326 1.04 -3.98 9.85
C ASN A 326 -0.46 -3.73 9.69
N THR A 327 -1.27 -4.60 10.30
CA THR A 327 -2.73 -4.45 10.43
C THR A 327 -3.14 -3.93 11.81
N GLY A 328 -2.23 -3.94 12.79
CA GLY A 328 -2.58 -3.89 14.21
C GLY A 328 -3.21 -5.20 14.71
N GLN A 329 -3.09 -5.49 16.02
CA GLN A 329 -3.50 -6.79 16.58
C GLN A 329 -4.99 -7.08 16.34
N TRP A 330 -5.89 -6.14 16.65
CA TRP A 330 -7.32 -6.37 16.43
C TRP A 330 -7.72 -6.32 14.94
N GLY A 331 -6.99 -5.58 14.11
CA GLY A 331 -7.18 -5.56 12.66
C GLY A 331 -6.90 -6.92 12.04
N LEU A 332 -5.84 -7.61 12.49
CA LEU A 332 -5.53 -8.98 12.04
C LEU A 332 -6.62 -9.97 12.42
N VAL A 333 -7.10 -9.92 13.68
CA VAL A 333 -8.17 -10.81 14.16
C VAL A 333 -9.46 -10.57 13.38
N LEU A 334 -9.84 -9.32 13.17
CA LEU A 334 -11.05 -8.96 12.40
C LEU A 334 -10.95 -9.48 10.97
N ALA A 335 -9.83 -9.21 10.29
CA ALA A 335 -9.61 -9.68 8.92
C ALA A 335 -9.66 -11.20 8.83
N LYS A 336 -9.05 -11.92 9.78
CA LYS A 336 -9.08 -13.40 9.81
C LYS A 336 -10.51 -13.94 9.97
N LYS A 337 -11.31 -13.34 10.85
CA LYS A 337 -12.73 -13.74 11.02
C LYS A 337 -13.54 -13.52 9.74
N LEU A 338 -13.31 -12.41 9.04
CA LEU A 338 -13.98 -12.13 7.75
C LEU A 338 -13.54 -13.11 6.66
N VAL A 339 -12.24 -13.41 6.58
CA VAL A 339 -11.70 -14.42 5.64
C VAL A 339 -12.34 -15.79 5.89
N ASP A 340 -12.40 -16.22 7.15
CA ASP A 340 -12.92 -17.55 7.52
C ASP A 340 -14.42 -17.70 7.28
N GLU A 341 -15.19 -16.64 7.55
CA GLU A 341 -16.65 -16.70 7.42
C GLU A 341 -17.10 -16.55 5.96
N PHE A 342 -16.50 -15.61 5.23
CA PHE A 342 -16.98 -15.26 3.88
C PHE A 342 -16.15 -15.87 2.75
N ASN A 343 -15.02 -16.52 3.05
CA ASN A 343 -14.09 -17.07 2.07
C ASN A 343 -13.60 -16.03 1.05
N ILE A 344 -13.42 -14.79 1.50
CA ILE A 344 -12.98 -13.65 0.69
C ILE A 344 -11.69 -13.08 1.27
N PRO A 345 -10.64 -12.86 0.45
CA PRO A 345 -9.45 -12.14 0.88
C PRO A 345 -9.75 -10.72 1.38
N ILE A 346 -9.00 -10.28 2.39
CA ILE A 346 -9.20 -8.98 3.04
C ILE A 346 -7.90 -8.16 3.00
N ALA A 347 -8.00 -6.91 2.55
CA ALA A 347 -6.93 -5.93 2.72
C ALA A 347 -7.24 -4.96 3.86
N ILE A 348 -6.25 -4.74 4.73
CA ILE A 348 -6.31 -3.74 5.80
C ILE A 348 -5.28 -2.64 5.52
N PHE A 349 -5.76 -1.42 5.40
CA PHE A 349 -4.92 -0.22 5.31
C PHE A 349 -4.89 0.48 6.67
N ASN A 350 -3.92 0.11 7.51
CA ASN A 350 -3.74 0.78 8.80
C ASN A 350 -2.96 2.09 8.60
N GLY A 351 -3.63 3.23 8.86
CA GLY A 351 -3.11 4.60 8.80
C GLY A 351 -2.98 5.27 10.16
N ALA A 352 -3.04 4.51 11.25
CA ALA A 352 -2.98 5.04 12.60
C ALA A 352 -1.60 5.65 12.94
N HIS A 353 -1.60 6.58 13.90
CA HIS A 353 -0.39 7.21 14.43
C HIS A 353 -0.58 7.54 15.92
N GLY A 354 0.26 6.96 16.77
CA GLY A 354 0.14 7.07 18.22
C GLY A 354 0.22 8.50 18.76
N GLY A 355 -0.56 8.79 19.78
CA GLY A 355 -0.51 10.06 20.53
C GLY A 355 -1.03 11.30 19.79
N GLN A 356 -1.65 11.15 18.63
CA GLN A 356 -2.04 12.29 17.80
C GLN A 356 -3.49 12.73 18.03
N PRO A 357 -3.75 14.07 18.06
CA PRO A 357 -5.10 14.62 18.12
C PRO A 357 -5.84 14.48 16.78
N ILE A 358 -7.16 14.63 16.79
CA ILE A 358 -7.99 14.53 15.57
C ILE A 358 -7.57 15.50 14.47
N SER A 359 -6.99 16.64 14.81
CA SER A 359 -6.47 17.62 13.84
C SER A 359 -5.33 17.08 12.98
N PHE A 360 -4.56 16.11 13.48
CA PHE A 360 -3.46 15.47 12.74
C PHE A 360 -3.95 14.62 11.57
N PHE A 361 -5.17 14.11 11.64
CA PHE A 361 -5.77 13.20 10.66
C PHE A 361 -6.61 13.91 9.60
N GLN A 362 -6.77 15.24 9.70
CA GLN A 362 -7.57 16.00 8.73
C GLN A 362 -6.99 15.92 7.31
N ALA A 363 -7.87 15.90 6.32
CA ALA A 363 -7.46 15.99 4.93
C ALA A 363 -6.80 17.35 4.66
N PRO A 364 -5.64 17.40 4.00
CA PRO A 364 -5.04 18.66 3.58
C PRO A 364 -5.85 19.26 2.43
N THR A 365 -5.73 20.57 2.22
CA THR A 365 -6.43 21.28 1.14
C THR A 365 -5.94 20.87 -0.26
N ASP A 366 -4.67 20.45 -0.36
CA ASP A 366 -4.10 19.85 -1.57
C ASP A 366 -3.34 18.58 -1.19
N TYR A 367 -3.99 17.44 -1.42
CA TYR A 367 -3.43 16.12 -1.12
C TYR A 367 -3.06 15.29 -2.35
N SER A 368 -3.21 15.82 -3.54
CA SER A 368 -2.80 15.15 -4.79
C SER A 368 -1.29 14.86 -4.82
N SER A 369 -0.50 15.61 -4.04
CA SER A 369 0.96 15.45 -3.92
C SER A 369 1.46 15.29 -2.47
N SER A 370 0.58 15.27 -1.46
CA SER A 370 1.00 15.43 -0.06
C SER A 370 1.13 14.12 0.71
N THR A 371 2.19 13.36 0.47
CA THR A 371 2.60 12.26 1.37
C THR A 371 3.14 12.74 2.73
N ASN A 372 3.24 14.07 2.93
CA ASN A 372 3.72 14.66 4.18
C ASN A 372 2.69 14.61 5.31
N THR A 373 1.40 14.50 5.00
CA THR A 373 0.32 14.37 5.99
C THR A 373 -0.07 12.91 6.20
N ASN A 374 -0.65 12.60 7.36
CA ASN A 374 -1.16 11.24 7.64
C ASN A 374 -2.25 10.84 6.64
N TYR A 375 -3.20 11.73 6.40
CA TYR A 375 -4.28 11.54 5.42
C TYR A 375 -3.73 11.31 4.02
N GLY A 376 -2.80 12.15 3.57
CA GLY A 376 -2.20 12.06 2.24
C GLY A 376 -1.45 10.73 2.03
N ARG A 377 -0.76 10.20 3.05
CA ARG A 377 -0.12 8.87 2.97
C ARG A 377 -1.12 7.74 2.83
N LEU A 378 -2.24 7.78 3.54
CA LEU A 378 -3.33 6.82 3.38
C LEU A 378 -3.94 6.90 1.98
N TYR A 379 -4.26 8.12 1.53
CA TYR A 379 -4.81 8.39 0.20
C TYR A 379 -3.89 7.88 -0.91
N TYR A 380 -2.57 8.16 -0.81
CA TYR A 380 -1.56 7.69 -1.76
C TYR A 380 -1.56 6.16 -1.88
N ARG A 381 -1.52 5.43 -0.74
CA ARG A 381 -1.50 3.96 -0.75
C ARG A 381 -2.73 3.36 -1.44
N LEU A 382 -3.90 3.90 -1.18
CA LEU A 382 -5.16 3.46 -1.78
C LEU A 382 -5.24 3.81 -3.27
N THR A 383 -4.84 5.02 -3.65
CA THR A 383 -4.88 5.50 -5.03
C THR A 383 -3.91 4.76 -5.93
N LYS A 384 -2.66 4.59 -5.48
CA LYS A 384 -1.62 3.89 -6.23
C LYS A 384 -2.01 2.45 -6.59
N ASN A 385 -2.79 1.79 -5.74
CA ASN A 385 -3.26 0.43 -5.98
C ASN A 385 -4.66 0.35 -6.60
N GLY A 386 -5.24 1.46 -7.03
CA GLY A 386 -6.59 1.48 -7.60
C GLY A 386 -7.71 1.16 -6.59
N LEU A 387 -7.43 1.24 -5.28
CA LEU A 387 -8.33 0.77 -4.22
C LEU A 387 -9.12 1.88 -3.52
N LYS A 388 -8.94 3.14 -3.87
CA LYS A 388 -9.67 4.23 -3.20
C LYS A 388 -11.19 4.08 -3.27
N ASN A 389 -11.69 3.56 -4.37
CA ASN A 389 -13.12 3.31 -4.57
C ASN A 389 -13.57 1.92 -4.09
N ALA A 390 -12.69 1.15 -3.44
CA ALA A 390 -12.97 -0.17 -2.92
C ALA A 390 -13.10 -0.21 -1.40
N VAL A 391 -12.85 0.90 -0.71
CA VAL A 391 -12.95 0.99 0.75
C VAL A 391 -14.40 0.81 1.16
N ARG A 392 -14.69 -0.26 1.92
CA ARG A 392 -16.03 -0.61 2.38
C ARG A 392 -16.38 0.01 3.74
N GLY A 393 -15.40 0.14 4.61
CA GLY A 393 -15.59 0.67 5.95
C GLY A 393 -14.31 1.27 6.52
N ILE A 394 -14.48 2.30 7.35
CA ILE A 394 -13.40 2.92 8.14
C ILE A 394 -13.63 2.63 9.61
N LEU A 395 -12.59 2.14 10.27
CA LEU A 395 -12.58 1.79 11.69
C LEU A 395 -11.71 2.82 12.43
N TRP A 396 -12.35 3.63 13.26
CA TRP A 396 -11.75 4.79 13.91
C TRP A 396 -11.61 4.59 15.41
N SER A 397 -10.37 4.65 15.93
CA SER A 397 -10.09 4.62 17.36
C SER A 397 -9.15 5.78 17.73
N GLN A 398 -9.74 6.87 18.23
CA GLN A 398 -9.02 8.09 18.60
C GLN A 398 -9.89 8.92 19.57
N GLY A 399 -9.28 9.78 20.38
CA GLY A 399 -9.97 10.70 21.27
C GLY A 399 -9.21 10.95 22.57
N GLU A 400 -8.30 10.06 22.96
CA GLU A 400 -7.52 10.21 24.18
C GLU A 400 -6.63 11.47 24.11
N ALA A 401 -6.01 11.74 22.94
CA ALA A 401 -5.16 12.92 22.76
C ALA A 401 -5.95 14.25 22.83
N ASP A 402 -7.24 14.23 22.52
CA ASP A 402 -8.13 15.39 22.62
C ASP A 402 -8.82 15.52 23.98
N SER A 403 -8.60 14.56 24.90
CA SER A 403 -9.20 14.50 26.23
C SER A 403 -8.34 15.12 27.33
N PHE A 404 -7.25 15.79 27.01
CA PHE A 404 -6.37 16.47 27.98
C PHE A 404 -7.07 17.67 28.65
N THR A 405 -6.45 18.20 29.70
CA THR A 405 -6.85 19.50 30.29
C THR A 405 -6.71 20.57 29.19
N ASN A 406 -7.77 21.32 28.92
CA ASN A 406 -7.92 22.24 27.79
C ASN A 406 -7.97 21.56 26.41
N GLY A 407 -8.37 20.30 26.35
CA GLY A 407 -8.69 19.60 25.10
C GLY A 407 -9.96 20.15 24.42
N LEU A 408 -10.44 19.42 23.42
CA LEU A 408 -11.60 19.85 22.63
C LEU A 408 -12.90 19.73 23.43
N SER A 409 -13.83 20.66 23.18
CA SER A 409 -15.23 20.51 23.59
C SER A 409 -15.93 19.42 22.76
N THR A 410 -17.09 18.98 23.21
CA THR A 410 -17.96 18.04 22.49
C THR A 410 -18.21 18.51 21.04
N ASP A 411 -18.63 19.76 20.86
CA ASP A 411 -18.92 20.30 19.53
C ASP A 411 -17.68 20.46 18.67
N GLN A 412 -16.55 20.86 19.24
CA GLN A 412 -15.29 20.98 18.50
C GLN A 412 -14.82 19.62 17.95
N TYR A 413 -14.89 18.57 18.78
CA TYR A 413 -14.53 17.23 18.34
C TYR A 413 -15.51 16.70 17.28
N LYS A 414 -16.83 16.86 17.49
CA LYS A 414 -17.88 16.50 16.51
C LYS A 414 -17.60 17.17 15.16
N ASN A 415 -17.40 18.48 15.16
CA ASN A 415 -17.15 19.23 13.92
C ASN A 415 -15.87 18.76 13.20
N ALA A 416 -14.79 18.55 13.95
CA ALA A 416 -13.55 18.01 13.38
C ALA A 416 -13.74 16.61 12.78
N PHE A 417 -14.52 15.75 13.47
CA PHE A 417 -14.82 14.41 12.95
C PHE A 417 -15.70 14.44 11.70
N ILE A 418 -16.73 15.28 11.66
CA ILE A 418 -17.59 15.44 10.48
C ILE A 418 -16.79 15.98 9.29
N ASN A 419 -15.86 16.90 9.49
CA ASN A 419 -14.97 17.37 8.43
C ASN A 419 -14.13 16.22 7.86
N LEU A 420 -13.54 15.40 8.74
CA LEU A 420 -12.76 14.24 8.35
C LEU A 420 -13.62 13.18 7.64
N LYS A 421 -14.82 12.89 8.18
CA LYS A 421 -15.79 11.98 7.55
C LYS A 421 -16.16 12.44 6.15
N ASN A 422 -16.48 13.72 5.97
CA ASN A 422 -16.84 14.27 4.66
C ASN A 422 -15.69 14.12 3.65
N ALA A 423 -14.43 14.30 4.07
CA ALA A 423 -13.29 14.05 3.23
C ALA A 423 -13.19 12.56 2.83
N TRP A 424 -13.38 11.64 3.76
CA TRP A 424 -13.39 10.20 3.45
C TRP A 424 -14.47 9.83 2.42
N TYR A 425 -15.71 10.33 2.59
CA TYR A 425 -16.80 10.04 1.67
C TYR A 425 -16.60 10.69 0.29
N SER A 426 -15.91 11.83 0.23
CA SER A 426 -15.53 12.45 -1.04
C SER A 426 -14.48 11.65 -1.78
N ASP A 427 -13.52 11.09 -1.06
CA ASP A 427 -12.36 10.39 -1.65
C ASP A 427 -12.61 8.91 -1.90
N PHE A 428 -13.40 8.25 -1.05
CA PHE A 428 -13.66 6.82 -1.07
C PHE A 428 -15.14 6.56 -1.41
N THR A 429 -15.48 6.65 -2.69
CA THR A 429 -16.88 6.74 -3.18
C THR A 429 -17.76 5.54 -2.83
N ASN A 430 -17.19 4.36 -2.53
CA ASN A 430 -17.93 3.17 -2.11
C ASN A 430 -17.89 2.94 -0.58
N LEU A 431 -17.40 3.91 0.17
CA LEU A 431 -17.45 3.88 1.62
C LEU A 431 -18.92 3.91 2.08
N SER A 432 -19.33 2.90 2.85
CA SER A 432 -20.70 2.78 3.35
C SER A 432 -20.83 3.26 4.78
N ASN A 433 -19.91 2.84 5.66
CA ASN A 433 -20.02 3.01 7.10
C ASN A 433 -18.70 3.40 7.74
N VAL A 434 -18.81 4.16 8.83
CA VAL A 434 -17.70 4.48 9.74
C VAL A 434 -17.99 3.89 11.12
N TYR A 435 -17.02 3.18 11.68
CA TYR A 435 -17.12 2.49 12.95
C TYR A 435 -16.22 3.16 13.97
N ILE A 436 -16.80 3.82 14.96
CA ILE A 436 -16.07 4.50 16.04
C ILE A 436 -15.90 3.55 17.23
N PHE A 437 -14.67 3.37 17.69
CA PHE A 437 -14.39 2.77 18.99
C PHE A 437 -14.42 3.86 20.03
N GLN A 438 -15.45 3.85 20.90
CA GLN A 438 -15.58 4.85 21.95
C GLN A 438 -14.38 4.79 22.90
N THR A 439 -13.76 5.94 23.14
CA THR A 439 -12.68 6.03 24.13
C THR A 439 -13.18 5.60 25.51
N ARG A 440 -12.32 4.98 26.29
CA ARG A 440 -12.61 4.64 27.68
C ARG A 440 -11.93 5.62 28.63
N ASP A 441 -12.25 5.50 29.91
CA ASP A 441 -11.48 6.14 30.95
C ASP A 441 -10.10 5.48 31.03
N CYS A 442 -9.05 6.25 30.80
CA CYS A 442 -7.68 5.78 30.85
C CYS A 442 -6.81 6.75 31.68
N ASN A 443 -5.64 6.25 32.07
CA ASN A 443 -4.63 7.06 32.75
C ASN A 443 -3.59 7.61 31.78
N CYS A 444 -4.02 8.04 30.59
CA CYS A 444 -3.16 8.51 29.50
C CYS A 444 -2.78 10.00 29.63
N GLY A 445 -2.81 10.58 30.83
CA GLY A 445 -2.64 12.03 31.03
C GLY A 445 -3.90 12.87 30.73
N THR A 446 -5.02 12.20 30.45
CA THR A 446 -6.31 12.85 30.15
C THR A 446 -6.97 13.42 31.42
N SER A 447 -7.78 14.47 31.26
CA SER A 447 -8.64 14.96 32.37
C SER A 447 -9.97 14.21 32.43
N SER A 448 -10.56 14.08 33.62
CA SER A 448 -11.88 13.44 33.78
C SER A 448 -12.96 14.16 32.96
N SER A 449 -12.95 15.49 32.99
CA SER A 449 -13.92 16.30 32.22
C SER A 449 -13.67 16.16 30.72
N GLY A 450 -12.42 16.18 30.23
CA GLY A 450 -12.10 16.01 28.84
C GLY A 450 -12.56 14.66 28.29
N ARG A 451 -12.37 13.58 29.03
CA ARG A 451 -12.85 12.25 28.65
C ARG A 451 -14.37 12.19 28.46
N LEU A 452 -15.13 12.82 29.35
CA LEU A 452 -16.60 12.87 29.25
C LEU A 452 -17.03 13.65 28.00
N LEU A 453 -16.37 14.78 27.69
CA LEU A 453 -16.68 15.58 26.51
C LEU A 453 -16.45 14.80 25.19
N ILE A 454 -15.34 14.07 25.09
CA ILE A 454 -15.03 13.28 23.89
C ILE A 454 -15.94 12.05 23.76
N LYS A 455 -16.19 11.32 24.86
CA LYS A 455 -17.14 10.18 24.86
C LYS A 455 -18.54 10.62 24.44
N GLU A 456 -18.99 11.78 24.93
CA GLU A 456 -20.27 12.35 24.54
C GLU A 456 -20.29 12.77 23.08
N ALA A 457 -19.22 13.38 22.57
CA ALA A 457 -19.09 13.69 21.15
C ALA A 457 -19.22 12.44 20.28
N GLN A 458 -18.54 11.36 20.65
CA GLN A 458 -18.58 10.08 19.92
C GLN A 458 -19.98 9.45 19.98
N ARG A 459 -20.67 9.53 21.12
CA ARG A 459 -22.06 9.06 21.26
C ARG A 459 -23.01 9.86 20.36
N LEU A 460 -22.91 11.19 20.38
CA LEU A 460 -23.75 12.07 19.57
C LEU A 460 -23.50 11.88 18.08
N LEU A 461 -22.25 11.68 17.65
CA LEU A 461 -21.93 11.36 16.27
C LEU A 461 -22.69 10.14 15.75
N ALA A 462 -22.73 9.06 16.54
CA ALA A 462 -23.47 7.85 16.18
C ALA A 462 -25.00 8.03 16.28
N LEU A 463 -25.48 8.84 17.20
CA LEU A 463 -26.92 9.13 17.35
C LEU A 463 -27.47 9.99 16.22
N GLU A 464 -26.67 10.94 15.73
CA GLU A 464 -27.06 11.95 14.75
C GLU A 464 -26.77 11.52 13.29
N ASN A 465 -26.05 10.40 13.06
CA ASN A 465 -25.66 9.95 11.71
C ASN A 465 -25.87 8.44 11.58
N GLU A 466 -26.72 8.03 10.67
CA GLU A 466 -27.08 6.62 10.43
C GLU A 466 -25.93 5.77 9.86
N ASP A 467 -24.94 6.39 9.25
CA ASP A 467 -23.74 5.75 8.68
C ASP A 467 -22.56 5.68 9.68
N ILE A 468 -22.76 6.10 10.93
CA ILE A 468 -21.77 6.00 12.00
C ILE A 468 -22.25 5.00 13.05
N PHE A 469 -21.50 3.92 13.22
CA PHE A 469 -21.67 2.96 14.31
C PHE A 469 -20.69 3.26 15.45
N ILE A 470 -21.13 3.12 16.69
CA ILE A 470 -20.26 3.24 17.87
C ILE A 470 -20.13 1.91 18.61
N MET A 471 -18.88 1.49 18.85
CA MET A 471 -18.55 0.33 19.66
C MET A 471 -18.00 0.79 21.02
N PRO A 472 -18.67 0.48 22.12
CA PRO A 472 -18.16 0.81 23.44
C PRO A 472 -16.97 -0.07 23.83
N THR A 473 -15.96 0.53 24.46
CA THR A 473 -14.79 -0.19 24.99
C THR A 473 -14.92 -0.52 26.48
N ALA A 474 -16.03 -0.13 27.11
CA ALA A 474 -16.32 -0.47 28.48
C ALA A 474 -16.26 -1.99 28.75
N GLY A 475 -15.66 -2.39 29.87
CA GLY A 475 -15.49 -3.79 30.25
C GLY A 475 -14.43 -4.58 29.47
N ILE A 476 -13.72 -3.97 28.52
CA ILE A 476 -12.56 -4.58 27.88
C ILE A 476 -11.35 -4.48 28.82
N THR A 477 -10.60 -5.56 28.96
CA THR A 477 -9.42 -5.60 29.85
C THR A 477 -8.35 -4.62 29.38
N SER A 478 -7.87 -3.76 30.30
CA SER A 478 -6.79 -2.82 30.03
C SER A 478 -5.41 -3.43 30.27
N HIS A 479 -4.41 -2.89 29.56
CA HIS A 479 -3.01 -3.12 29.89
C HIS A 479 -2.63 -2.45 31.22
N SER A 480 -1.48 -2.80 31.79
CA SER A 480 -1.01 -2.27 33.07
C SER A 480 -0.77 -0.76 33.08
N ASP A 481 -0.62 -0.13 31.92
CA ASP A 481 -0.54 1.34 31.78
C ASP A 481 -1.91 2.03 31.81
N TYR A 482 -2.99 1.27 31.85
CA TYR A 482 -4.39 1.74 31.83
C TYR A 482 -4.76 2.59 30.60
N CYS A 483 -3.90 2.67 29.60
CA CYS A 483 -4.10 3.41 28.35
C CYS A 483 -4.37 2.48 27.18
N HIS A 484 -3.55 1.48 27.07
CA HIS A 484 -3.60 0.50 25.99
C HIS A 484 -4.25 -0.82 26.43
N PHE A 485 -4.34 -1.75 25.52
CA PHE A 485 -4.95 -3.05 25.74
C PHE A 485 -3.94 -4.18 25.53
N PRO A 486 -3.95 -5.26 26.37
CA PRO A 486 -3.25 -6.49 26.02
C PRO A 486 -3.96 -7.14 24.84
N PHE A 487 -3.35 -8.16 24.24
CA PHE A 487 -4.04 -8.90 23.18
C PHE A 487 -5.26 -9.66 23.73
N VAL A 488 -5.02 -10.57 24.67
CA VAL A 488 -6.08 -11.43 25.25
C VAL A 488 -7.07 -10.59 26.05
N LYS A 489 -8.37 -10.71 25.76
CA LYS A 489 -9.48 -9.95 26.36
C LYS A 489 -9.36 -8.42 26.19
N GLY A 490 -8.35 -7.94 25.48
CA GLY A 490 -8.14 -6.56 25.09
C GLY A 490 -8.41 -6.37 23.60
N TYR A 491 -7.36 -6.29 22.77
CA TYR A 491 -7.51 -6.10 21.32
C TYR A 491 -8.28 -7.24 20.63
N GLU A 492 -8.20 -8.47 21.13
CA GLU A 492 -9.06 -9.56 20.65
C GLU A 492 -10.56 -9.22 20.86
N SER A 493 -10.90 -8.56 21.97
CA SER A 493 -12.28 -8.12 22.23
C SER A 493 -12.71 -6.96 21.34
N PHE A 494 -11.79 -6.08 20.92
CA PHE A 494 -12.08 -5.06 19.89
C PHE A 494 -12.59 -5.73 18.61
N ALA A 495 -11.84 -6.68 18.08
CA ALA A 495 -12.21 -7.40 16.87
C ALA A 495 -13.55 -8.14 17.03
N ASN A 496 -13.74 -8.86 18.13
CA ASN A 496 -14.96 -9.63 18.36
C ASN A 496 -16.22 -8.76 18.48
N ARG A 497 -16.11 -7.58 19.10
CA ARG A 497 -17.24 -6.66 19.22
C ARG A 497 -17.59 -5.99 17.90
N ILE A 498 -16.59 -5.50 17.16
CA ILE A 498 -16.83 -4.80 15.90
C ILE A 498 -17.23 -5.75 14.76
N TYR A 499 -16.87 -7.02 14.84
CA TYR A 499 -17.19 -8.02 13.83
C TYR A 499 -18.70 -8.12 13.55
N LYS A 500 -19.53 -8.15 14.61
CA LYS A 500 -20.97 -8.31 14.47
C LYS A 500 -21.64 -7.15 13.72
N PRO A 501 -21.53 -5.88 14.17
CA PRO A 501 -22.12 -4.77 13.43
C PRO A 501 -21.55 -4.62 12.02
N LEU A 502 -20.24 -4.80 11.83
CA LEU A 502 -19.62 -4.73 10.53
C LEU A 502 -20.18 -5.78 9.56
N THR A 503 -20.37 -7.01 10.01
CA THR A 503 -20.91 -8.08 9.14
C THR A 503 -22.39 -7.90 8.87
N ARG A 504 -23.18 -7.40 9.84
CA ARG A 504 -24.57 -7.00 9.60
C ARG A 504 -24.66 -5.95 8.49
N ASP A 505 -23.89 -4.88 8.62
CA ASP A 505 -24.02 -3.71 7.76
C ASP A 505 -23.43 -3.94 6.35
N LEU A 506 -22.30 -4.62 6.25
CA LEU A 506 -21.55 -4.75 5.00
C LEU A 506 -21.69 -6.11 4.30
N TYR A 507 -22.10 -7.15 5.03
CA TYR A 507 -22.26 -8.49 4.49
C TYR A 507 -23.69 -9.02 4.63
N GLN A 508 -24.63 -8.19 5.14
CA GLN A 508 -26.04 -8.53 5.33
C GLN A 508 -26.24 -9.78 6.22
N TYR A 509 -25.28 -10.00 7.14
CA TYR A 509 -25.36 -11.10 8.08
C TYR A 509 -26.44 -10.82 9.15
N THR A 510 -27.31 -11.77 9.41
CA THR A 510 -28.41 -11.60 10.36
C THR A 510 -28.07 -12.22 11.71
N TYR A 511 -28.35 -11.50 12.78
CA TYR A 511 -28.20 -11.96 14.15
C TYR A 511 -29.60 -12.12 14.79
N SER A 512 -29.75 -13.18 15.59
CA SER A 512 -31.00 -13.42 16.35
C SER A 512 -31.05 -12.64 17.65
N GLU A 513 -29.94 -12.00 18.03
CA GLU A 513 -29.79 -11.23 19.26
C GLU A 513 -29.53 -9.75 18.94
N GLU A 514 -29.85 -8.88 19.89
CA GLU A 514 -29.46 -7.47 19.81
C GLU A 514 -27.94 -7.36 19.90
N ILE A 515 -27.33 -6.70 18.91
CA ILE A 515 -25.87 -6.56 18.79
C ILE A 515 -25.38 -5.14 19.01
N ASP A 516 -26.28 -4.16 18.96
CA ASP A 516 -25.96 -2.77 19.17
C ASP A 516 -25.87 -2.47 20.69
N ALA A 517 -24.91 -1.63 21.04
CA ALA A 517 -24.84 -1.15 22.40
C ALA A 517 -26.01 -0.19 22.68
N PRO A 518 -26.67 -0.28 23.82
CA PRO A 518 -27.77 0.62 24.15
C PRO A 518 -27.26 2.06 24.23
N MET A 519 -27.97 2.93 23.58
CA MET A 519 -27.73 4.37 23.60
C MET A 519 -28.67 5.00 24.63
N ILE A 520 -28.13 5.86 25.53
CA ILE A 520 -28.97 6.71 26.37
C ILE A 520 -29.64 7.73 25.48
N LEU A 521 -30.97 7.71 25.41
CA LEU A 521 -31.79 8.62 24.63
C LEU A 521 -32.18 9.86 25.44
N SER A 522 -32.59 9.64 26.69
CA SER A 522 -32.96 10.71 27.61
C SER A 522 -32.63 10.36 29.07
N ALA A 523 -32.53 11.38 29.89
CA ALA A 523 -32.48 11.27 31.36
C ALA A 523 -33.34 12.38 31.96
N THR A 524 -34.47 12.01 32.53
CA THR A 524 -35.49 12.95 33.00
C THR A 524 -35.72 12.78 34.51
N LEU A 525 -35.58 13.85 35.27
CA LEU A 525 -35.99 13.87 36.68
C LEU A 525 -37.50 14.05 36.73
N THR A 526 -38.22 12.98 37.04
CA THR A 526 -39.69 12.96 37.02
C THR A 526 -40.30 13.53 38.31
N ASP A 527 -39.55 13.47 39.39
CA ASP A 527 -39.85 14.08 40.69
C ASP A 527 -38.53 14.43 41.42
N GLN A 528 -38.58 14.88 42.67
CA GLN A 528 -37.37 15.27 43.42
C GLN A 528 -36.43 14.10 43.76
N GLN A 529 -36.82 12.86 43.48
CA GLN A 529 -36.09 11.66 43.89
C GLN A 529 -35.92 10.61 42.78
N THR A 530 -36.66 10.72 41.67
CA THR A 530 -36.70 9.70 40.63
C THR A 530 -36.13 10.24 39.32
N LEU A 531 -34.97 9.67 38.88
CA LEU A 531 -34.37 9.90 37.59
C LEU A 531 -34.73 8.73 36.65
N VAL A 532 -35.43 9.00 35.57
CA VAL A 532 -35.74 8.02 34.54
C VAL A 532 -34.70 8.18 33.42
N VAL A 533 -33.97 7.11 33.10
CA VAL A 533 -33.03 7.04 31.99
C VAL A 533 -33.63 6.13 30.92
N GLU A 534 -33.89 6.68 29.74
CA GLU A 534 -34.38 5.92 28.60
C GLU A 534 -33.23 5.49 27.70
N THR A 535 -33.27 4.25 27.20
CA THR A 535 -32.26 3.67 26.31
C THR A 535 -32.88 3.17 25.02
N SER A 536 -32.08 3.05 23.96
CA SER A 536 -32.52 2.64 22.60
C SER A 536 -32.96 1.17 22.52
N SER A 537 -32.58 0.32 23.47
CA SER A 537 -32.98 -1.09 23.51
C SER A 537 -33.44 -1.52 24.89
N ALA A 538 -34.44 -2.42 24.88
CA ALA A 538 -34.97 -3.05 26.11
C ALA A 538 -34.08 -4.26 26.50
N GLY A 539 -33.86 -4.45 27.79
CA GLY A 539 -33.38 -5.73 28.31
C GLY A 539 -31.92 -5.82 28.74
N LEU A 540 -31.20 -4.73 28.74
CA LEU A 540 -29.76 -4.73 29.07
C LEU A 540 -29.41 -4.95 30.53
N MET A 541 -30.36 -4.79 31.42
CA MET A 541 -30.15 -4.85 32.88
C MET A 541 -30.89 -5.99 33.56
N THR A 542 -31.62 -6.80 32.82
CA THR A 542 -32.59 -7.74 33.37
C THR A 542 -32.05 -9.08 33.85
N ASN A 543 -30.78 -9.42 33.58
CA ASN A 543 -30.29 -10.78 33.83
C ASN A 543 -29.08 -10.90 34.76
N THR A 544 -28.85 -9.96 35.65
CA THR A 544 -27.79 -10.11 36.65
C THR A 544 -28.36 -10.54 38.02
N PRO A 545 -27.95 -11.70 38.52
CA PRO A 545 -28.51 -12.24 39.76
C PRO A 545 -28.02 -11.53 41.04
N ASN A 546 -27.26 -10.44 40.95
CA ASN A 546 -26.69 -9.75 42.10
C ASN A 546 -26.98 -8.24 42.07
N THR A 547 -28.11 -7.86 42.61
CA THR A 547 -28.59 -6.46 42.71
C THR A 547 -27.60 -5.51 43.37
N ASN A 548 -26.80 -5.96 44.34
CA ASN A 548 -25.80 -5.11 45.01
C ASN A 548 -24.61 -4.76 44.12
N LEU A 549 -24.20 -5.65 43.22
CA LEU A 549 -23.11 -5.40 42.29
C LEU A 549 -23.53 -4.43 41.18
N ILE A 550 -24.78 -4.50 40.76
CA ILE A 550 -25.38 -3.58 39.77
C ILE A 550 -25.55 -2.19 40.37
N LEU A 551 -26.09 -2.10 41.59
CA LEU A 551 -26.24 -0.82 42.27
C LEU A 551 -24.90 -0.11 42.46
N SER A 552 -23.85 -0.84 42.85
CA SER A 552 -22.50 -0.26 42.99
C SER A 552 -21.95 0.26 41.64
N LYS A 553 -22.25 -0.40 40.52
CA LYS A 553 -21.88 0.06 39.19
C LYS A 553 -22.69 1.28 38.74
N VAL A 554 -23.98 1.28 38.96
CA VAL A 554 -24.83 2.45 38.66
C VAL A 554 -24.35 3.69 39.40
N VAL A 555 -24.01 3.55 40.68
CA VAL A 555 -23.48 4.66 41.50
C VAL A 555 -22.13 5.17 40.98
N THR A 556 -21.29 4.30 40.41
CA THR A 556 -19.99 4.69 39.85
C THR A 556 -20.07 5.21 38.42
N ASP A 557 -20.99 4.70 37.60
CA ASP A 557 -21.07 4.96 36.17
C ASP A 557 -22.01 6.14 35.82
N PHE A 558 -22.98 6.47 36.72
CA PHE A 558 -23.85 7.64 36.54
C PHE A 558 -23.40 8.80 37.45
N VAL A 559 -22.94 9.87 36.85
CA VAL A 559 -22.57 11.11 37.54
C VAL A 559 -23.66 12.15 37.34
N LEU A 560 -24.37 12.50 38.44
CA LEU A 560 -25.30 13.63 38.46
C LEU A 560 -24.48 14.92 38.58
N SER A 561 -24.34 15.70 37.50
CA SER A 561 -23.66 16.99 37.55
C SER A 561 -24.44 17.96 38.47
N ASN A 562 -23.71 18.66 39.34
CA ASN A 562 -24.25 19.61 40.33
C ASN A 562 -25.08 19.01 41.47
N ALA A 563 -25.01 17.71 41.72
CA ALA A 563 -25.75 17.04 42.79
C ALA A 563 -24.93 16.94 44.08
N ASN A 564 -24.71 18.04 44.79
CA ASN A 564 -24.09 18.01 46.12
C ASN A 564 -24.99 17.29 47.12
N GLY A 565 -24.55 16.13 47.63
CA GLY A 565 -25.24 15.37 48.66
C GLY A 565 -26.35 14.43 48.15
N VAL A 566 -26.48 14.22 46.85
CA VAL A 566 -27.42 13.24 46.30
C VAL A 566 -26.70 11.90 46.09
N ALA A 567 -27.33 10.82 46.56
CA ALA A 567 -26.85 9.45 46.35
C ALA A 567 -27.97 8.60 45.75
N ILE A 568 -27.62 7.75 44.79
CA ILE A 568 -28.54 6.75 44.23
C ILE A 568 -28.74 5.66 45.31
N SER A 569 -29.93 5.49 45.80
CA SER A 569 -30.27 4.53 46.87
C SER A 569 -30.85 3.22 46.32
N SER A 570 -31.50 3.26 45.18
CA SER A 570 -32.05 2.09 44.47
C SER A 570 -32.21 2.38 43.01
N PHE A 571 -32.38 1.34 42.20
CA PHE A 571 -32.80 1.45 40.81
C PHE A 571 -33.70 0.28 40.42
N GLU A 572 -34.55 0.51 39.44
CA GLU A 572 -35.43 -0.49 38.84
C GLU A 572 -35.33 -0.40 37.32
N THR A 573 -35.57 -1.49 36.61
CA THR A 573 -35.64 -1.52 35.16
C THR A 573 -37.03 -1.81 34.69
N GLN A 574 -37.55 -1.00 33.76
CA GLN A 574 -38.84 -1.20 33.10
C GLN A 574 -38.66 -1.11 31.61
N GLY A 575 -38.56 -2.28 30.93
CA GLY A 575 -38.32 -2.30 29.53
C GLY A 575 -36.97 -1.67 29.17
N SER A 576 -36.98 -0.54 28.44
CA SER A 576 -35.80 0.25 28.06
C SER A 576 -35.46 1.39 29.02
N SER A 577 -36.13 1.46 30.18
CA SER A 577 -35.94 2.51 31.19
C SER A 577 -35.35 1.97 32.49
N ILE A 578 -34.60 2.79 33.19
CA ILE A 578 -34.06 2.55 34.54
C ILE A 578 -34.63 3.58 35.50
#